data_a6a385a144a89d662a4d2a2d61f9c347
#
_entry.id   a6a385a144a89d662a4d2a2d61f9c347
#
_cell.length_a   1.000
_cell.length_b   1.000
_cell.length_c   1.000
_cell.angle_alpha   90.00
_cell.angle_beta   90.00
_cell.angle_gamma   90.00
#
_symmetry.space_group_name_H-M   'P 1'
#
loop_
_entity.id
_entity.type
_entity.pdbx_description
1 polymer ?
#
loop_
_entity_poly.entity_id
_entity_poly.type
_entity_poly.pdbx_seq_one_letter_code
_entity_poly.pdbx_strand_id
1 'polypeptide(L)'
;MTSTFPNISISTERLVLRPLDEDDVTALADMMNDEQVTAWTAVPQPFDEAAARRWIAEYAPDERTAGRGLDLAVTEFLTQRLVGLVQLAKTDWHVRSTELSYITAPWARGEGYASEAALATAQWLFTDQKFERIELRTAADNTASQQVAQKIGCISEGVLRGACIARARAGDGSWNEVRTDYIVYSLLPEDLDGGGEHFAESGEFTSYADWN
;
A
#
# COMPACT_ATOMS: atom_id res chain seq x y z
N MET A 1 15.85 10.30 20.75
CA MET A 1 14.56 10.92 20.41
C MET A 1 13.70 9.79 19.88
N THR A 2 12.52 9.57 20.46
CA THR A 2 11.56 8.60 19.91
C THR A 2 11.06 9.15 18.59
N SER A 3 11.41 8.48 17.52
CA SER A 3 10.96 8.83 16.18
C SER A 3 9.49 8.41 16.03
N THR A 4 8.61 9.33 15.70
CA THR A 4 7.17 9.10 15.52
C THR A 4 6.71 9.76 14.24
N PHE A 5 5.66 9.24 13.63
CA PHE A 5 5.04 9.93 12.52
C PHE A 5 4.16 11.10 13.01
N PRO A 6 4.20 12.24 12.34
CA PRO A 6 3.32 13.37 12.68
C PRO A 6 1.85 13.05 12.35
N ASN A 7 0.95 13.80 12.93
CA ASN A 7 -0.44 13.86 12.46
C ASN A 7 -0.48 14.77 11.24
N ILE A 8 -0.79 14.24 10.06
CA ILE A 8 -0.59 14.95 8.78
C ILE A 8 -1.79 14.78 7.85
N SER A 9 -1.91 15.73 6.92
CA SER A 9 -2.72 15.62 5.72
C SER A 9 -1.88 15.96 4.50
N ILE A 10 -1.96 15.12 3.47
CA ILE A 10 -1.30 15.31 2.17
C ILE A 10 -2.40 15.53 1.14
N SER A 11 -2.32 16.61 0.35
CA SER A 11 -3.28 16.88 -0.71
C SER A 11 -2.62 16.73 -2.07
N THR A 12 -3.34 16.13 -3.00
CA THR A 12 -3.00 16.06 -4.42
C THR A 12 -4.04 16.85 -5.22
N GLU A 13 -4.03 16.73 -6.54
CA GLU A 13 -5.06 17.35 -7.39
C GLU A 13 -6.46 16.76 -7.13
N ARG A 14 -6.55 15.44 -6.85
CA ARG A 14 -7.82 14.73 -6.73
C ARG A 14 -8.09 14.13 -5.36
N LEU A 15 -7.05 14.01 -4.52
CA LEU A 15 -7.11 13.23 -3.28
C LEU A 15 -6.69 14.06 -2.07
N VAL A 16 -7.22 13.66 -0.91
CA VAL A 16 -6.70 14.04 0.40
C VAL A 16 -6.37 12.75 1.15
N LEU A 17 -5.12 12.64 1.59
CA LEU A 17 -4.67 11.59 2.49
C LEU A 17 -4.62 12.17 3.90
N ARG A 18 -5.38 11.61 4.83
CA ARG A 18 -5.53 12.09 6.20
C ARG A 18 -5.62 10.93 7.19
N PRO A 19 -5.47 11.15 8.49
CA PRO A 19 -5.81 10.13 9.46
C PRO A 19 -7.26 9.64 9.27
N LEU A 20 -7.48 8.35 9.54
CA LEU A 20 -8.82 7.79 9.61
C LEU A 20 -9.62 8.43 10.74
N ASP A 21 -10.92 8.62 10.57
CA ASP A 21 -11.84 9.12 11.57
C ASP A 21 -13.16 8.32 11.65
N GLU A 22 -14.07 8.70 12.55
CA GLU A 22 -15.32 7.97 12.77
C GLU A 22 -16.23 7.93 11.54
N ASP A 23 -16.16 8.95 10.67
CA ASP A 23 -16.97 9.01 9.44
C ASP A 23 -16.52 7.96 8.40
N ASP A 24 -15.30 7.43 8.54
CA ASP A 24 -14.76 6.38 7.65
C ASP A 24 -15.21 4.96 8.04
N VAL A 25 -15.78 4.74 9.22
CA VAL A 25 -16.06 3.40 9.80
C VAL A 25 -16.79 2.48 8.85
N THR A 26 -17.93 2.91 8.32
CA THR A 26 -18.75 2.07 7.45
C THR A 26 -18.05 1.78 6.12
N ALA A 27 -17.48 2.81 5.49
CA ALA A 27 -16.76 2.64 4.23
C ALA A 27 -15.49 1.78 4.38
N LEU A 28 -14.79 1.92 5.51
CA LEU A 28 -13.62 1.08 5.84
C LEU A 28 -14.05 -0.38 6.02
N ALA A 29 -15.13 -0.65 6.76
CA ALA A 29 -15.64 -2.00 6.94
C ALA A 29 -16.06 -2.63 5.59
N ASP A 30 -16.78 -1.91 4.75
CA ASP A 30 -17.18 -2.37 3.42
C ASP A 30 -15.98 -2.66 2.54
N MET A 31 -14.99 -1.77 2.51
CA MET A 31 -13.75 -1.94 1.74
C MET A 31 -12.95 -3.17 2.19
N MET A 32 -12.81 -3.39 3.51
CA MET A 32 -12.02 -4.49 4.06
C MET A 32 -12.68 -5.87 3.87
N ASN A 33 -13.99 -5.93 3.64
CA ASN A 33 -14.71 -7.18 3.33
C ASN A 33 -14.78 -7.48 1.83
N ASP A 34 -14.22 -6.63 0.97
CA ASP A 34 -14.15 -6.90 -0.47
C ASP A 34 -13.34 -8.16 -0.78
N GLU A 35 -13.76 -8.93 -1.78
CA GLU A 35 -13.13 -10.21 -2.14
C GLU A 35 -11.66 -10.05 -2.55
N GLN A 36 -11.29 -9.00 -3.28
CA GLN A 36 -9.90 -8.79 -3.67
C GLN A 36 -9.05 -8.33 -2.48
N VAL A 37 -9.60 -7.49 -1.60
CA VAL A 37 -8.91 -7.12 -0.36
C VAL A 37 -8.70 -8.36 0.51
N THR A 38 -9.71 -9.20 0.67
CA THR A 38 -9.61 -10.48 1.39
C THR A 38 -8.55 -11.40 0.78
N ALA A 39 -8.48 -11.48 -0.55
CA ALA A 39 -7.54 -12.36 -1.26
C ALA A 39 -6.07 -11.97 -1.03
N TRP A 40 -5.77 -10.67 -1.02
CA TRP A 40 -4.39 -10.18 -1.05
C TRP A 40 -3.88 -9.60 0.28
N THR A 41 -4.72 -9.55 1.31
CA THR A 41 -4.33 -8.99 2.61
C THR A 41 -4.51 -9.99 3.75
N ALA A 42 -3.80 -9.75 4.85
CA ALA A 42 -3.96 -10.51 6.08
C ALA A 42 -5.07 -9.93 6.99
N VAL A 43 -5.91 -9.03 6.49
CA VAL A 43 -7.00 -8.42 7.27
C VAL A 43 -7.90 -9.53 7.82
N PRO A 44 -8.15 -9.56 9.15
CA PRO A 44 -9.05 -10.54 9.76
C PRO A 44 -10.46 -10.47 9.15
N GLN A 45 -11.08 -11.62 8.95
CA GLN A 45 -12.40 -11.73 8.38
C GLN A 45 -13.38 -12.43 9.36
N PRO A 46 -14.63 -11.97 9.51
CA PRO A 46 -15.19 -10.75 8.91
C PRO A 46 -14.63 -9.48 9.56
N PHE A 47 -14.52 -8.39 8.80
CA PHE A 47 -14.09 -7.10 9.29
C PHE A 47 -15.32 -6.19 9.45
N ASP A 48 -15.92 -6.18 10.64
CA ASP A 48 -17.12 -5.41 10.94
C ASP A 48 -16.82 -3.96 11.36
N GLU A 49 -17.87 -3.15 11.53
CA GLU A 49 -17.72 -1.78 11.99
C GLU A 49 -17.07 -1.68 13.38
N ALA A 50 -17.24 -2.68 14.25
CA ALA A 50 -16.57 -2.69 15.55
C ALA A 50 -15.06 -2.89 15.39
N ALA A 51 -14.64 -3.71 14.44
CA ALA A 51 -13.23 -3.86 14.07
C ALA A 51 -12.68 -2.56 13.44
N ALA A 52 -13.45 -1.91 12.56
CA ALA A 52 -13.09 -0.62 11.98
C ALA A 52 -12.90 0.46 13.06
N ARG A 53 -13.84 0.58 14.01
CA ARG A 53 -13.71 1.53 15.14
C ARG A 53 -12.48 1.27 16.00
N ARG A 54 -12.18 -0.01 16.32
CA ARG A 54 -10.94 -0.34 17.04
C ARG A 54 -9.69 0.01 16.26
N TRP A 55 -9.70 -0.23 14.95
CA TRP A 55 -8.57 0.16 14.10
C TRP A 55 -8.32 1.66 14.15
N ILE A 56 -9.37 2.46 13.99
CA ILE A 56 -9.32 3.93 13.98
C ILE A 56 -8.94 4.49 15.35
N ALA A 57 -9.55 3.98 16.42
CA ALA A 57 -9.39 4.55 17.75
C ALA A 57 -8.13 4.07 18.50
N GLU A 58 -7.64 2.87 18.19
CA GLU A 58 -6.57 2.23 18.96
C GLU A 58 -5.37 1.90 18.06
N TYR A 59 -5.55 1.03 17.06
CA TYR A 59 -4.42 0.47 16.30
C TYR A 59 -3.65 1.54 15.50
N ALA A 60 -4.31 2.33 14.68
CA ALA A 60 -3.65 3.32 13.84
C ALA A 60 -2.94 4.43 14.66
N PRO A 61 -3.55 4.99 15.73
CA PRO A 61 -2.84 5.92 16.63
C PRO A 61 -1.64 5.30 17.34
N ASP A 62 -1.74 4.03 17.78
CA ASP A 62 -0.66 3.33 18.47
C ASP A 62 0.54 3.08 17.54
N GLU A 63 0.31 2.60 16.32
CA GLU A 63 1.36 2.42 15.32
C GLU A 63 2.07 3.74 15.00
N ARG A 64 1.31 4.81 14.82
CA ARG A 64 1.84 6.15 14.54
C ARG A 64 2.68 6.70 15.69
N THR A 65 2.17 6.66 16.91
CA THR A 65 2.85 7.23 18.08
C THR A 65 4.05 6.42 18.52
N ALA A 66 4.03 5.13 18.27
CA ALA A 66 5.19 4.25 18.48
C ALA A 66 6.22 4.33 17.34
N GLY A 67 5.91 5.04 16.26
CA GLY A 67 6.80 5.18 15.10
C GLY A 67 6.98 3.91 14.27
N ARG A 68 6.10 2.92 14.44
CA ARG A 68 6.18 1.66 13.68
C ARG A 68 5.52 1.73 12.32
N GLY A 69 4.48 2.57 12.21
CA GLY A 69 3.69 2.71 10.98
C GLY A 69 2.80 3.94 10.99
N LEU A 70 2.10 4.14 9.88
CA LEU A 70 1.13 5.22 9.69
C LEU A 70 0.03 4.75 8.74
N ASP A 71 -1.21 4.90 9.13
CA ASP A 71 -2.39 4.63 8.31
C ASP A 71 -3.04 5.94 7.88
N LEU A 72 -3.24 6.12 6.58
CA LEU A 72 -3.90 7.29 5.99
C LEU A 72 -5.11 6.85 5.16
N ALA A 73 -6.28 7.36 5.53
CA ALA A 73 -7.43 7.35 4.66
C ALA A 73 -7.11 8.11 3.37
N VAL A 74 -7.45 7.54 2.23
CA VAL A 74 -7.40 8.21 0.93
C VAL A 74 -8.83 8.58 0.57
N THR A 75 -9.12 9.88 0.49
CA THR A 75 -10.44 10.40 0.15
C THR A 75 -10.40 11.26 -1.10
N GLU A 76 -11.48 11.29 -1.87
CA GLU A 76 -11.61 12.24 -2.97
C GLU A 76 -11.72 13.67 -2.44
N PHE A 77 -10.98 14.60 -3.05
CA PHE A 77 -10.94 16.00 -2.60
C PHE A 77 -12.32 16.67 -2.57
N LEU A 78 -13.14 16.45 -3.60
CA LEU A 78 -14.43 17.13 -3.72
C LEU A 78 -15.55 16.47 -2.89
N THR A 79 -15.60 15.14 -2.87
CA THR A 79 -16.70 14.41 -2.26
C THR A 79 -16.42 13.96 -0.83
N GLN A 80 -15.14 14.00 -0.42
CA GLN A 80 -14.63 13.43 0.84
C GLN A 80 -14.91 11.93 1.02
N ARG A 81 -15.31 11.24 -0.05
CA ARG A 81 -15.59 9.81 -0.03
C ARG A 81 -14.29 9.02 0.14
N LEU A 82 -14.28 8.06 1.05
CA LEU A 82 -13.18 7.12 1.20
C LEU A 82 -13.04 6.28 -0.08
N VAL A 83 -11.85 6.29 -0.67
CA VAL A 83 -11.52 5.56 -1.92
C VAL A 83 -10.38 4.56 -1.73
N GLY A 84 -9.70 4.61 -0.60
CA GLY A 84 -8.61 3.70 -0.30
C GLY A 84 -7.94 3.97 1.04
N LEU A 85 -6.89 3.21 1.28
CA LEU A 85 -6.02 3.34 2.43
C LEU A 85 -4.57 3.25 1.96
N VAL A 86 -3.70 4.08 2.51
CA VAL A 86 -2.24 3.94 2.42
C VAL A 86 -1.72 3.60 3.80
N GLN A 87 -0.83 2.63 3.88
CA GLN A 87 -0.24 2.18 5.13
C GLN A 87 1.29 2.17 5.02
N LEU A 88 1.95 2.69 6.04
CA LEU A 88 3.37 2.50 6.29
C LEU A 88 3.54 1.51 7.43
N ALA A 89 4.49 0.61 7.30
CA ALA A 89 4.77 -0.41 8.30
C ALA A 89 6.25 -0.76 8.33
N LYS A 90 6.68 -1.52 9.34
CA LYS A 90 8.06 -2.00 9.49
C LYS A 90 9.09 -0.88 9.37
N THR A 91 8.76 0.27 9.94
CA THR A 91 9.59 1.47 9.86
C THR A 91 10.88 1.30 10.66
N ASP A 92 12.00 1.50 9.99
CA ASP A 92 13.33 1.58 10.60
C ASP A 92 13.87 3.00 10.45
N TRP A 93 13.83 3.74 11.55
CA TRP A 93 14.28 5.12 11.62
C TRP A 93 15.82 5.26 11.55
N HIS A 94 16.57 4.19 11.84
CA HIS A 94 18.02 4.22 11.78
C HIS A 94 18.52 4.21 10.34
N VAL A 95 17.95 3.30 9.53
CA VAL A 95 18.28 3.22 8.09
C VAL A 95 17.34 4.05 7.22
N ARG A 96 16.38 4.77 7.83
CA ARG A 96 15.42 5.62 7.12
C ARG A 96 14.62 4.87 6.06
N SER A 97 14.12 3.68 6.41
CA SER A 97 13.31 2.87 5.51
C SER A 97 11.95 2.53 6.09
N THR A 98 10.96 2.31 5.22
CA THR A 98 9.61 1.85 5.59
C THR A 98 9.00 1.02 4.48
N GLU A 99 8.11 0.09 4.82
CA GLU A 99 7.29 -0.63 3.85
C GLU A 99 6.02 0.18 3.59
N LEU A 100 5.69 0.40 2.32
CA LEU A 100 4.47 1.08 1.87
C LEU A 100 3.53 0.06 1.25
N SER A 101 2.27 0.09 1.65
CA SER A 101 1.19 -0.67 1.06
C SER A 101 -0.04 0.20 0.84
N TYR A 102 -0.95 -0.27 -0.01
CA TYR A 102 -2.19 0.44 -0.34
C TYR A 102 -3.33 -0.53 -0.59
N ILE A 103 -4.52 -0.08 -0.26
CA ILE A 103 -5.79 -0.76 -0.55
C ILE A 103 -6.67 0.22 -1.32
N THR A 104 -7.30 -0.24 -2.40
CA THR A 104 -8.26 0.57 -3.16
C THR A 104 -9.66 0.00 -2.96
N ALA A 105 -10.59 0.86 -2.60
CA ALA A 105 -11.99 0.51 -2.47
C ALA A 105 -12.56 -0.02 -3.79
N PRO A 106 -13.43 -1.04 -3.78
CA PRO A 106 -13.98 -1.63 -5.00
C PRO A 106 -14.68 -0.61 -5.91
N TRP A 107 -15.28 0.42 -5.32
CA TRP A 107 -15.96 1.50 -6.04
C TRP A 107 -15.03 2.59 -6.62
N ALA A 108 -13.71 2.44 -6.43
CA ALA A 108 -12.71 3.42 -6.84
C ALA A 108 -11.56 2.81 -7.67
N ARG A 109 -11.71 1.55 -8.08
CA ARG A 109 -10.73 0.85 -8.91
C ARG A 109 -10.72 1.41 -10.33
N GLY A 110 -9.54 1.35 -10.98
CA GLY A 110 -9.36 1.82 -12.36
C GLY A 110 -9.09 3.33 -12.49
N GLU A 111 -9.32 4.12 -11.44
CA GLU A 111 -9.18 5.58 -11.46
C GLU A 111 -7.74 6.06 -11.29
N GLY A 112 -6.80 5.16 -10.95
CA GLY A 112 -5.40 5.49 -10.70
C GLY A 112 -5.12 6.09 -9.32
N TYR A 113 -6.08 6.09 -8.42
CA TYR A 113 -5.96 6.67 -7.08
C TYR A 113 -4.86 6.03 -6.23
N ALA A 114 -4.67 4.71 -6.32
CA ALA A 114 -3.58 4.02 -5.61
C ALA A 114 -2.20 4.56 -6.00
N SER A 115 -1.95 4.76 -7.30
CA SER A 115 -0.68 5.29 -7.80
C SER A 115 -0.48 6.74 -7.37
N GLU A 116 -1.52 7.58 -7.43
CA GLU A 116 -1.46 8.98 -7.02
C GLU A 116 -1.20 9.10 -5.51
N ALA A 117 -1.92 8.34 -4.69
CA ALA A 117 -1.75 8.35 -3.24
C ALA A 117 -0.38 7.81 -2.81
N ALA A 118 0.07 6.70 -3.40
CA ALA A 118 1.37 6.12 -3.10
C ALA A 118 2.52 7.06 -3.48
N LEU A 119 2.44 7.72 -4.66
CA LEU A 119 3.43 8.68 -5.11
C LEU A 119 3.48 9.92 -4.18
N ALA A 120 2.33 10.47 -3.81
CA ALA A 120 2.26 11.61 -2.90
C ALA A 120 2.83 11.27 -1.51
N THR A 121 2.55 10.05 -1.02
CA THR A 121 3.13 9.55 0.24
C THR A 121 4.64 9.40 0.13
N ALA A 122 5.15 8.85 -0.97
CA ALA A 122 6.59 8.69 -1.21
C ALA A 122 7.30 10.06 -1.26
N GLN A 123 6.75 11.03 -1.98
CA GLN A 123 7.28 12.38 -2.04
C GLN A 123 7.37 13.00 -0.63
N TRP A 124 6.30 12.91 0.16
CA TRP A 124 6.30 13.40 1.53
C TRP A 124 7.35 12.69 2.41
N LEU A 125 7.48 11.37 2.30
CA LEU A 125 8.47 10.60 3.05
C LEU A 125 9.90 11.07 2.73
N PHE A 126 10.22 11.28 1.46
CA PHE A 126 11.56 11.69 1.03
C PHE A 126 11.84 13.16 1.34
N THR A 127 10.88 14.06 1.04
CA THR A 127 11.12 15.51 1.16
C THR A 127 11.00 16.02 2.60
N ASP A 128 9.99 15.55 3.36
CA ASP A 128 9.70 16.09 4.69
C ASP A 128 10.24 15.20 5.81
N GLN A 129 10.08 13.88 5.68
CA GLN A 129 10.50 12.94 6.72
C GLN A 129 11.94 12.44 6.54
N LYS A 130 12.57 12.74 5.39
CA LYS A 130 13.95 12.38 5.06
C LYS A 130 14.21 10.87 5.08
N PHE A 131 13.23 10.10 4.63
CA PHE A 131 13.43 8.69 4.36
C PHE A 131 14.35 8.52 3.15
N GLU A 132 15.09 7.41 3.11
CA GLU A 132 16.06 7.10 2.06
C GLU A 132 15.60 5.91 1.21
N ARG A 133 14.60 5.15 1.69
CA ARG A 133 14.11 3.96 1.00
C ARG A 133 12.66 3.68 1.37
N ILE A 134 11.87 3.38 0.36
CA ILE A 134 10.53 2.79 0.50
C ILE A 134 10.56 1.40 -0.12
N GLU A 135 10.03 0.40 0.57
CA GLU A 135 9.87 -0.95 0.07
C GLU A 135 8.39 -1.25 -0.17
N LEU A 136 8.08 -1.95 -1.26
CA LEU A 136 6.76 -2.50 -1.52
C LEU A 136 6.90 -4.01 -1.76
N ARG A 137 5.98 -4.78 -1.19
CA ARG A 137 5.89 -6.22 -1.42
C ARG A 137 4.54 -6.55 -2.02
N THR A 138 4.53 -7.14 -3.20
CA THR A 138 3.30 -7.55 -3.88
C THR A 138 3.30 -9.06 -4.06
N ALA A 139 2.15 -9.71 -3.85
CA ALA A 139 2.02 -11.11 -4.23
C ALA A 139 2.29 -11.27 -5.74
N ALA A 140 2.98 -12.33 -6.13
CA ALA A 140 3.38 -12.55 -7.53
C ALA A 140 2.18 -12.60 -8.49
N ASP A 141 1.02 -13.03 -8.01
CA ASP A 141 -0.20 -13.09 -8.80
C ASP A 141 -1.05 -11.81 -8.75
N ASN A 142 -0.67 -10.82 -7.89
CA ASN A 142 -1.37 -9.54 -7.78
C ASN A 142 -0.82 -8.52 -8.79
N THR A 143 -1.17 -8.70 -10.06
CA THR A 143 -0.70 -7.86 -11.17
C THR A 143 -1.13 -6.40 -11.02
N ALA A 144 -2.30 -6.13 -10.42
CA ALA A 144 -2.77 -4.77 -10.19
C ALA A 144 -1.84 -4.00 -9.24
N SER A 145 -1.39 -4.64 -8.14
CA SER A 145 -0.45 -4.02 -7.21
C SER A 145 0.93 -3.81 -7.85
N GLN A 146 1.40 -4.75 -8.68
CA GLN A 146 2.65 -4.60 -9.42
C GLN A 146 2.61 -3.41 -10.40
N GLN A 147 1.49 -3.23 -11.11
CA GLN A 147 1.30 -2.08 -12.00
C GLN A 147 1.36 -0.74 -11.26
N VAL A 148 0.83 -0.67 -10.04
CA VAL A 148 0.95 0.54 -9.21
C VAL A 148 2.41 0.79 -8.85
N ALA A 149 3.15 -0.22 -8.37
CA ALA A 149 4.57 -0.10 -8.02
C ALA A 149 5.39 0.40 -9.23
N GLN A 150 5.21 -0.20 -10.40
CA GLN A 150 5.88 0.20 -11.63
C GLN A 150 5.52 1.64 -12.04
N LYS A 151 4.24 2.01 -11.95
CA LYS A 151 3.75 3.34 -12.34
C LYS A 151 4.33 4.47 -11.50
N ILE A 152 4.66 4.22 -10.24
CA ILE A 152 5.28 5.23 -9.37
C ILE A 152 6.82 5.21 -9.43
N GLY A 153 7.41 4.39 -10.31
CA GLY A 153 8.85 4.35 -10.54
C GLY A 153 9.62 3.33 -9.68
N CYS A 154 8.92 2.42 -8.99
CA CYS A 154 9.62 1.40 -8.19
C CYS A 154 10.41 0.44 -9.07
N ILE A 155 11.61 0.08 -8.59
CA ILE A 155 12.49 -0.91 -9.21
C ILE A 155 12.27 -2.27 -8.55
N SER A 156 12.11 -3.33 -9.36
CA SER A 156 12.03 -4.70 -8.84
C SER A 156 13.41 -5.19 -8.40
N GLU A 157 13.51 -5.66 -7.16
CA GLU A 157 14.77 -6.18 -6.59
C GLU A 157 14.82 -7.72 -6.58
N GLY A 158 13.68 -8.37 -6.81
CA GLY A 158 13.66 -9.82 -6.86
C GLY A 158 12.41 -10.47 -6.26
N VAL A 159 12.49 -11.79 -6.10
CA VAL A 159 11.40 -12.64 -5.64
C VAL A 159 11.76 -13.30 -4.31
N LEU A 160 10.90 -13.16 -3.32
CA LEU A 160 10.96 -13.91 -2.07
C LEU A 160 10.05 -15.14 -2.20
N ARG A 161 10.66 -16.29 -2.46
CA ARG A 161 9.93 -17.54 -2.71
C ARG A 161 9.16 -18.01 -1.49
N GLY A 162 7.87 -18.30 -1.68
CA GLY A 162 7.00 -18.85 -0.64
C GLY A 162 6.80 -17.93 0.58
N ALA A 163 7.03 -16.63 0.44
CA ALA A 163 7.01 -15.68 1.56
C ALA A 163 5.65 -14.99 1.76
N CYS A 164 4.71 -15.19 0.83
CA CYS A 164 3.37 -14.61 0.87
C CYS A 164 2.32 -15.67 1.22
N ILE A 165 1.35 -15.29 2.03
CA ILE A 165 0.10 -16.05 2.20
C ILE A 165 -1.01 -15.21 1.60
N ALA A 166 -1.53 -15.67 0.48
CA ALA A 166 -2.74 -15.15 -0.15
C ALA A 166 -3.93 -16.02 0.24
N ARG A 167 -5.14 -15.58 -0.07
CA ARG A 167 -6.35 -16.37 0.12
C ARG A 167 -7.02 -16.63 -1.23
N ALA A 168 -7.40 -17.87 -1.49
CA ALA A 168 -8.14 -18.27 -2.67
C ALA A 168 -9.52 -18.76 -2.29
N ARG A 169 -10.54 -18.41 -3.09
CA ARG A 169 -11.91 -18.88 -2.86
C ARG A 169 -12.06 -20.31 -3.35
N ALA A 170 -12.53 -21.21 -2.49
CA ALA A 170 -12.84 -22.59 -2.84
C ALA A 170 -14.20 -22.70 -3.55
N GLY A 171 -14.45 -23.85 -4.19
CA GLY A 171 -15.72 -24.09 -4.90
C GLY A 171 -16.97 -24.11 -4.01
N ASP A 172 -16.82 -24.29 -2.70
CA ASP A 172 -17.89 -24.23 -1.69
C ASP A 172 -18.09 -22.79 -1.12
N GLY A 173 -17.30 -21.84 -1.62
CA GLY A 173 -17.37 -20.43 -1.19
C GLY A 173 -16.52 -20.09 0.04
N SER A 174 -15.81 -21.05 0.63
CA SER A 174 -14.87 -20.80 1.72
C SER A 174 -13.57 -20.16 1.21
N TRP A 175 -12.79 -19.56 2.13
CA TRP A 175 -11.47 -19.02 1.84
C TRP A 175 -10.38 -19.99 2.34
N ASN A 176 -9.45 -20.35 1.48
CA ASN A 176 -8.28 -21.12 1.83
C ASN A 176 -7.01 -20.29 1.73
N GLU A 177 -6.11 -20.47 2.67
CA GLU A 177 -4.78 -19.86 2.58
C GLU A 177 -3.93 -20.60 1.54
N VAL A 178 -3.30 -19.84 0.67
CA VAL A 178 -2.42 -20.32 -0.39
C VAL A 178 -1.08 -19.65 -0.27
N ARG A 179 -0.01 -20.43 -0.20
CA ARG A 179 1.36 -19.90 -0.19
C ARG A 179 1.77 -19.51 -1.61
N THR A 180 2.23 -18.28 -1.76
CA THR A 180 2.74 -17.75 -3.03
C THR A 180 4.02 -16.92 -2.78
N ASP A 181 4.61 -16.39 -3.83
CA ASP A 181 5.82 -15.60 -3.76
C ASP A 181 5.50 -14.11 -3.55
N TYR A 182 6.43 -13.35 -2.96
CA TYR A 182 6.44 -11.90 -3.05
C TYR A 182 7.41 -11.43 -4.13
N ILE A 183 6.99 -10.45 -4.90
CA ILE A 183 7.90 -9.59 -5.66
C ILE A 183 8.21 -8.38 -4.78
N VAL A 184 9.49 -8.12 -4.57
CA VAL A 184 9.97 -6.97 -3.79
C VAL A 184 10.34 -5.85 -4.72
N TYR A 185 9.83 -4.67 -4.43
CA TYR A 185 10.13 -3.42 -5.11
C TYR A 185 10.72 -2.43 -4.13
N SER A 186 11.59 -1.57 -4.62
CA SER A 186 12.08 -0.41 -3.88
C SER A 186 11.84 0.88 -4.64
N LEU A 187 11.77 1.97 -3.89
CA LEU A 187 11.78 3.33 -4.41
C LEU A 187 12.75 4.16 -3.57
N LEU A 188 13.65 4.87 -4.24
CA LEU A 188 14.64 5.76 -3.63
C LEU A 188 14.35 7.21 -4.06
N PRO A 189 14.90 8.23 -3.35
CA PRO A 189 14.68 9.62 -3.73
C PRO A 189 15.08 9.92 -5.19
N GLU A 190 16.19 9.38 -5.66
CA GLU A 190 16.70 9.57 -7.03
C GLU A 190 15.79 8.97 -8.11
N ASP A 191 14.98 7.96 -7.80
CA ASP A 191 14.04 7.36 -8.75
C ASP A 191 12.89 8.32 -9.08
N LEU A 192 12.55 9.24 -8.18
CA LEU A 192 11.53 10.27 -8.43
C LEU A 192 12.08 11.43 -9.28
N ASP A 193 13.36 11.76 -9.14
CA ASP A 193 14.00 12.88 -9.84
C ASP A 193 14.35 12.54 -11.30
N GLY A 194 14.56 11.22 -11.60
CA GLY A 194 14.97 10.71 -12.92
C GLY A 194 13.85 10.16 -13.81
N GLY A 195 12.62 10.15 -13.37
CA GLY A 195 11.49 9.43 -13.98
C GLY A 195 11.01 9.89 -15.37
N GLY A 196 11.76 10.74 -16.08
CA GLY A 196 11.42 11.18 -17.45
C GLY A 196 12.25 10.57 -18.57
N GLU A 197 13.43 10.04 -18.33
CA GLU A 197 14.36 9.68 -19.40
C GLU A 197 14.79 8.19 -19.49
N HIS A 198 14.53 7.37 -18.48
CA HIS A 198 15.03 5.97 -18.48
C HIS A 198 14.01 4.90 -18.92
N PHE A 199 12.78 5.22 -19.25
CA PHE A 199 11.77 4.23 -19.67
C PHE A 199 11.78 3.87 -21.15
N ALA A 200 12.73 4.38 -21.96
CA ALA A 200 12.76 4.14 -23.42
C ALA A 200 13.72 3.03 -23.89
N GLU A 201 14.60 2.49 -23.06
CA GLU A 201 15.69 1.63 -23.58
C GLU A 201 15.93 0.27 -22.89
N SER A 202 15.06 -0.23 -22.00
CA SER A 202 15.23 -1.60 -21.50
C SER A 202 13.98 -2.47 -21.71
N GLY A 203 13.57 -2.58 -22.97
CA GLY A 203 12.52 -3.51 -23.40
C GLY A 203 13.09 -4.87 -23.77
N GLU A 204 13.61 -5.65 -22.83
CA GLU A 204 13.75 -7.10 -22.98
C GLU A 204 13.47 -7.77 -21.65
N PHE A 205 12.20 -8.08 -21.41
CA PHE A 205 11.82 -9.09 -20.44
C PHE A 205 12.13 -10.46 -21.04
N THR A 206 13.22 -11.09 -20.63
CA THR A 206 13.40 -12.52 -20.80
C THR A 206 12.37 -13.24 -19.94
N SER A 207 11.49 -14.00 -20.58
CA SER A 207 10.49 -14.81 -19.91
C SER A 207 11.18 -15.88 -19.04
N TYR A 208 10.55 -16.27 -17.94
CA TYR A 208 10.97 -17.30 -17.00
C TYR A 208 11.23 -18.70 -17.63
N ALA A 209 11.07 -18.83 -18.95
CA ALA A 209 11.23 -20.08 -19.72
C ALA A 209 12.69 -20.39 -20.11
N ASP A 210 13.62 -19.46 -19.93
CA ASP A 210 15.00 -19.62 -20.46
C ASP A 210 16.04 -20.10 -19.43
N TRP A 211 15.58 -20.54 -18.24
CA TRP A 211 16.45 -21.13 -17.23
C TRP A 211 16.15 -22.63 -17.03
N ASN A 212 16.60 -23.44 -17.98
CA ASN A 212 16.85 -24.89 -17.82
C ASN A 212 18.30 -25.21 -18.12
#